data_d73ff491a838569ab90fa7dc884f69f8
#
_entry.id   d73ff491a838569ab90fa7dc884f69f8
#
_cell.length_a   1.000
_cell.length_b   1.000
_cell.length_c   1.000
_cell.angle_alpha   90.00
_cell.angle_beta   90.00
_cell.angle_gamma   90.00
#
_symmetry.space_group_name_H-M   'P 1'
#
loop_
_entity.id
_entity.type
_entity.pdbx_description
1 polymer ?
#
loop_
_entity_poly.entity_id
_entity_poly.type
_entity_poly.pdbx_seq_one_letter_code
_entity_poly.pdbx_strand_id
1 'polypeptide(L)'
;MNVLWENGALSMREILEHLPEPQPNFNTLTTFVRRLEVSGMIKHRELGARFFLYEPALPRDKYIEQMNKESVARFFNGSYTDFISCLVQQQEVSIDELKELIRMAENAK
;
A
#
# COMPACT_ATOMS: atom_id res chain seq x y z
N MET A 1 1.36 -5.19 4.23
CA MET A 1 0.63 -5.21 2.92
C MET A 1 1.51 -5.58 1.73
N ASN A 2 2.72 -5.04 1.64
CA ASN A 2 3.61 -5.36 0.50
C ASN A 2 3.85 -6.87 0.35
N VAL A 3 4.02 -7.58 1.44
CA VAL A 3 4.23 -9.03 1.44
C VAL A 3 3.06 -9.74 0.74
N LEU A 4 1.84 -9.37 1.06
CA LEU A 4 0.65 -9.99 0.45
C LEU A 4 0.48 -9.58 -1.01
N TRP A 5 0.77 -8.34 -1.37
CA TRP A 5 0.68 -7.90 -2.76
C TRP A 5 1.70 -8.61 -3.66
N GLU A 6 2.88 -8.90 -3.12
CA GLU A 6 3.94 -9.58 -3.87
C GLU A 6 3.75 -11.08 -3.95
N ASN A 7 3.21 -11.70 -2.90
CA ASN A 7 3.17 -13.17 -2.78
C ASN A 7 1.78 -13.77 -2.87
N GLY A 8 0.72 -12.95 -2.82
CA GLY A 8 -0.65 -13.44 -2.83
C GLY A 8 -1.12 -13.92 -1.46
N ALA A 9 -2.01 -14.89 -1.44
CA ALA A 9 -2.58 -15.40 -0.19
C ALA A 9 -1.55 -16.20 0.61
N LEU A 10 -1.35 -15.85 1.87
CA LEU A 10 -0.39 -16.49 2.77
C LEU A 10 -1.02 -16.77 4.13
N SER A 11 -0.53 -17.84 4.78
CA SER A 11 -0.84 -18.07 6.19
C SER A 11 -0.09 -17.05 7.06
N MET A 12 -0.51 -16.92 8.33
CA MET A 12 0.15 -16.00 9.26
C MET A 12 1.64 -16.32 9.41
N ARG A 13 1.98 -17.59 9.48
CA ARG A 13 3.38 -18.03 9.60
C ARG A 13 4.18 -17.68 8.36
N GLU A 14 3.61 -17.88 7.17
CA GLU A 14 4.26 -17.52 5.93
C GLU A 14 4.48 -16.01 5.80
N ILE A 15 3.53 -15.19 6.27
CA ILE A 15 3.70 -13.74 6.32
C ILE A 15 4.91 -13.40 7.19
N LEU A 16 5.02 -14.02 8.37
CA LEU A 16 6.14 -13.77 9.27
C LEU A 16 7.48 -14.11 8.62
N GLU A 17 7.54 -15.24 7.91
CA GLU A 17 8.75 -15.69 7.22
C GLU A 17 9.21 -14.73 6.14
N HIS A 18 8.28 -14.02 5.49
CA HIS A 18 8.60 -13.06 4.43
C HIS A 18 8.98 -11.68 4.95
N LEU A 19 8.80 -11.41 6.25
CA LEU A 19 9.14 -10.11 6.81
C LEU A 19 10.65 -9.99 7.03
N PRO A 20 11.23 -8.79 6.82
CA PRO A 20 12.66 -8.57 7.06
C PRO A 20 13.00 -8.58 8.54
N GLU A 21 14.26 -8.84 8.85
CA GLU A 21 14.77 -8.74 10.21
C GLU A 21 14.87 -7.27 10.65
N PRO A 22 14.60 -6.94 11.93
CA PRO A 22 14.12 -7.86 12.97
C PRO A 22 12.63 -8.16 12.79
N GLN A 23 12.28 -9.43 12.84
CA GLN A 23 10.89 -9.85 12.69
C GLN A 23 10.10 -9.58 13.98
N PRO A 24 8.83 -9.14 13.89
CA PRO A 24 7.98 -9.03 15.07
C PRO A 24 7.66 -10.42 15.61
N ASN A 25 7.24 -10.50 16.87
CA ASN A 25 6.78 -11.79 17.36
C ASN A 25 5.41 -12.12 16.76
N PHE A 26 5.05 -13.39 16.82
CA PHE A 26 3.83 -13.89 16.20
C PHE A 26 2.57 -13.18 16.70
N ASN A 27 2.50 -12.92 18.02
CA ASN A 27 1.33 -12.25 18.61
C ASN A 27 1.20 -10.81 18.15
N THR A 28 2.30 -10.10 18.01
CA THR A 28 2.32 -8.72 17.51
C THR A 28 1.85 -8.68 16.06
N LEU A 29 2.36 -9.61 15.24
CA LEU A 29 1.94 -9.71 13.84
C LEU A 29 0.44 -10.02 13.73
N THR A 30 -0.06 -10.96 14.52
CA THR A 30 -1.47 -11.33 14.54
C THR A 30 -2.35 -10.12 14.86
N THR A 31 -1.99 -9.34 15.86
CA THR A 31 -2.72 -8.13 16.24
C THR A 31 -2.74 -7.12 15.10
N PHE A 32 -1.59 -6.93 14.45
CA PHE A 32 -1.45 -6.00 13.34
C PHE A 32 -2.30 -6.41 12.14
N VAL A 33 -2.25 -7.69 11.77
CA VAL A 33 -3.04 -8.24 10.65
C VAL A 33 -4.54 -8.11 10.93
N ARG A 34 -4.98 -8.36 12.16
CA ARG A 34 -6.38 -8.19 12.55
C ARG A 34 -6.84 -6.75 12.41
N ARG A 35 -5.99 -5.79 12.75
CA ARG A 35 -6.31 -4.36 12.55
C ARG A 35 -6.49 -4.02 11.09
N LEU A 36 -5.62 -4.56 10.23
CA LEU A 36 -5.74 -4.38 8.79
C LEU A 36 -7.00 -5.03 8.23
N GLU A 37 -7.39 -6.17 8.76
CA GLU A 37 -8.63 -6.84 8.37
C GLU A 37 -9.86 -6.02 8.76
N VAL A 38 -9.89 -5.49 9.97
CA VAL A 38 -10.98 -4.63 10.44
C VAL A 38 -11.09 -3.37 9.59
N SER A 39 -9.97 -2.81 9.14
CA SER A 39 -9.97 -1.63 8.27
C SER A 39 -10.33 -1.94 6.81
N GLY A 40 -10.52 -3.21 6.46
CA GLY A 40 -10.89 -3.60 5.10
C GLY A 40 -9.74 -3.80 4.14
N MET A 41 -8.50 -3.78 4.64
CA MET A 41 -7.30 -3.92 3.81
C MET A 41 -6.94 -5.38 3.53
N ILE A 42 -7.27 -6.27 4.46
CA ILE A 42 -6.98 -7.69 4.38
C ILE A 42 -8.28 -8.45 4.58
N LYS A 43 -8.42 -9.55 3.88
CA LYS A 43 -9.48 -10.54 4.12
C LYS A 43 -8.82 -11.91 4.32
N HIS A 44 -9.54 -12.82 4.95
CA HIS A 44 -9.06 -14.18 5.14
C HIS A 44 -10.11 -15.19 4.69
N ARG A 45 -9.65 -16.40 4.41
CA ARG A 45 -10.50 -17.54 4.14
C ARG A 45 -9.96 -18.75 4.86
N GLU A 46 -10.86 -19.64 5.29
CA GLU A 46 -10.51 -20.86 5.97
C GLU A 46 -10.38 -22.01 4.96
N LEU A 47 -9.26 -22.71 5.03
CA LEU A 47 -8.99 -23.88 4.18
C LEU A 47 -8.93 -25.17 5.01
N GLY A 48 -10.01 -25.49 5.72
CA GLY A 48 -10.06 -26.66 6.58
C GLY A 48 -9.83 -26.32 8.04
N ALA A 49 -9.57 -27.31 8.91
CA ALA A 49 -9.58 -27.16 10.36
C ALA A 49 -8.58 -26.09 10.84
N ARG A 50 -9.05 -24.89 11.07
CA ARG A 50 -8.29 -23.77 11.66
C ARG A 50 -7.09 -23.31 10.83
N PHE A 51 -7.06 -23.63 9.54
CA PHE A 51 -6.03 -23.13 8.63
C PHE A 51 -6.57 -21.94 7.85
N PHE A 52 -6.00 -20.76 8.06
CA PHE A 52 -6.45 -19.52 7.44
C PHE A 52 -5.40 -18.99 6.47
N LEU A 53 -5.85 -18.54 5.31
CA LEU A 53 -5.03 -17.77 4.38
C LEU A 53 -5.49 -16.33 4.40
N TYR A 54 -4.54 -15.42 4.49
CA TYR A 54 -4.76 -13.98 4.46
C TYR A 54 -4.35 -13.44 3.11
N GLU A 55 -5.19 -12.58 2.54
CA GLU A 55 -4.92 -12.00 1.23
C GLU A 55 -5.33 -10.54 1.21
N PRO A 56 -4.77 -9.71 0.31
CA PRO A 56 -5.19 -8.32 0.23
C PRO A 56 -6.64 -8.24 -0.23
N ALA A 57 -7.47 -7.49 0.48
CA ALA A 57 -8.83 -7.21 0.08
C ALA A 57 -8.88 -6.10 -0.95
N LEU A 58 -7.83 -5.29 -1.03
CA LEU A 58 -7.71 -4.15 -1.92
C LEU A 58 -6.42 -4.28 -2.73
N PRO A 59 -6.47 -4.24 -4.07
CA PRO A 59 -5.26 -4.26 -4.89
C PRO A 59 -4.36 -3.05 -4.58
N ARG A 60 -3.07 -3.22 -4.83
CA ARG A 60 -2.08 -2.19 -4.50
C ARG A 60 -2.39 -0.85 -5.16
N ASP A 61 -2.75 -0.83 -6.43
CA ASP A 61 -3.06 0.40 -7.16
C ASP A 61 -4.27 1.13 -6.58
N LYS A 62 -5.28 0.41 -6.15
CA LYS A 62 -6.46 0.99 -5.51
C LYS A 62 -6.13 1.57 -4.14
N TYR A 63 -5.26 0.90 -3.40
CA TYR A 63 -4.78 1.39 -2.12
C TYR A 63 -3.99 2.69 -2.28
N ILE A 64 -3.07 2.74 -3.23
CA ILE A 64 -2.27 3.93 -3.52
C ILE A 64 -3.18 5.08 -3.95
N GLU A 65 -4.16 4.82 -4.82
CA GLU A 65 -5.13 5.82 -5.24
C GLU A 65 -5.87 6.43 -4.07
N GLN A 66 -6.36 5.57 -3.16
CA GLN A 66 -7.11 6.01 -1.99
C GLN A 66 -6.23 6.81 -1.03
N MET A 67 -5.00 6.36 -0.76
CA MET A 67 -4.05 7.07 0.09
C MET A 67 -3.70 8.44 -0.47
N ASN A 68 -3.50 8.53 -1.78
CA ASN A 68 -3.20 9.80 -2.43
C ASN A 68 -4.35 10.79 -2.27
N LYS A 69 -5.57 10.35 -2.49
CA LYS A 69 -6.76 11.20 -2.31
C LYS A 69 -6.88 11.71 -0.89
N GLU A 70 -6.68 10.84 0.10
CA GLU A 70 -6.77 11.20 1.51
C GLU A 70 -5.68 12.19 1.91
N SER A 71 -4.44 11.95 1.47
CA SER A 71 -3.30 12.81 1.78
C SER A 71 -3.47 14.21 1.16
N VAL A 72 -3.88 14.26 -0.10
CA VAL A 72 -4.09 15.53 -0.79
C VAL A 72 -5.25 16.31 -0.16
N ALA A 73 -6.33 15.62 0.21
CA ALA A 73 -7.45 16.26 0.90
C ALA A 73 -7.03 16.83 2.26
N ARG A 74 -6.24 16.06 3.01
CA ARG A 74 -5.86 16.44 4.39
C ARG A 74 -4.82 17.55 4.43
N PHE A 75 -3.76 17.44 3.61
CA PHE A 75 -2.59 18.31 3.71
C PHE A 75 -2.53 19.41 2.66
N PHE A 76 -3.28 19.28 1.58
CA PHE A 76 -3.22 20.20 0.43
C PHE A 76 -4.59 20.71 0.01
N ASN A 77 -5.59 20.61 0.88
CA ASN A 77 -6.96 21.08 0.61
C ASN A 77 -7.54 20.59 -0.71
N GLY A 78 -7.16 19.38 -1.12
CA GLY A 78 -7.61 18.77 -2.36
C GLY A 78 -6.85 19.20 -3.60
N SER A 79 -5.80 20.01 -3.48
CA SER A 79 -5.03 20.51 -4.61
C SER A 79 -3.87 19.56 -4.95
N TYR A 80 -4.01 18.81 -6.03
CA TYR A 80 -2.92 17.98 -6.56
C TYR A 80 -1.76 18.82 -7.08
N THR A 81 -2.04 20.00 -7.59
CA THR A 81 -1.02 20.94 -8.04
C THR A 81 -0.10 21.33 -6.87
N ASP A 82 -0.67 21.64 -5.71
CA ASP A 82 0.11 21.98 -4.52
C ASP A 82 0.94 20.78 -4.03
N PHE A 83 0.38 19.58 -4.10
CA PHE A 83 1.09 18.35 -3.75
C PHE A 83 2.31 18.16 -4.63
N ILE A 84 2.15 18.28 -5.95
CA ILE A 84 3.25 18.13 -6.91
C ILE A 84 4.28 19.24 -6.73
N SER A 85 3.84 20.48 -6.50
CA SER A 85 4.74 21.62 -6.23
C SER A 85 5.60 21.37 -5.01
N CYS A 86 5.02 20.79 -3.97
CA CYS A 86 5.75 20.44 -2.74
C CYS A 86 6.88 19.45 -3.04
N LEU A 87 6.59 18.41 -3.84
CA LEU A 87 7.60 17.41 -4.23
C LEU A 87 8.73 18.04 -5.03
N VAL A 88 8.41 18.95 -5.94
CA VAL A 88 9.41 19.65 -6.76
C VAL A 88 10.30 20.53 -5.89
N GLN A 89 9.70 21.29 -4.97
CA GLN A 89 10.45 22.17 -4.05
C GLN A 89 11.39 21.39 -3.15
N GLN A 90 11.02 20.17 -2.78
CA GLN A 90 11.85 19.28 -1.97
C GLN A 90 12.91 18.54 -2.79
N GLN A 91 12.94 18.78 -4.10
CA GLN A 91 13.85 18.12 -5.03
C GLN A 91 13.66 16.60 -5.10
N GLU A 92 12.49 16.10 -4.73
CA GLU A 92 12.16 14.70 -4.86
C GLU A 92 11.86 14.30 -6.31
N VAL A 93 11.50 15.29 -7.15
CA VAL A 93 11.24 15.10 -8.57
C VAL A 93 12.05 16.15 -9.34
N SER A 94 12.89 15.70 -10.28
CA SER A 94 13.69 16.59 -11.12
C SER A 94 12.84 17.16 -12.26
N ILE A 95 13.35 18.23 -12.89
CA ILE A 95 12.72 18.82 -14.08
C ILE A 95 12.62 17.81 -15.22
N ASP A 96 13.64 16.99 -15.40
CA ASP A 96 13.65 15.97 -16.45
C ASP A 96 12.61 14.88 -16.19
N GLU A 97 12.47 14.48 -14.94
CA GLU A 97 11.42 13.54 -14.54
C GLU A 97 10.03 14.11 -14.76
N LEU A 98 9.81 15.40 -14.46
CA LEU A 98 8.54 16.08 -14.71
C LEU A 98 8.22 16.13 -16.20
N LYS A 99 9.19 16.42 -17.04
CA LYS A 99 9.00 16.44 -18.49
C LYS A 99 8.60 15.06 -19.00
N GLU A 100 9.22 14.02 -18.48
CA GLU A 100 8.89 12.65 -18.84
C GLU A 100 7.47 12.28 -18.40
N LEU A 101 7.07 12.69 -17.20
CA LEU A 101 5.71 12.46 -16.69
C LEU A 101 4.66 13.18 -17.54
N ILE A 102 4.94 14.41 -17.96
CA ILE A 102 4.06 15.17 -18.85
C ILE A 102 3.88 14.45 -20.18
N ARG A 103 4.98 13.97 -20.74
CA ARG A 103 4.95 13.22 -22.00
C ARG A 103 4.11 11.94 -21.87
N MET A 104 4.27 11.21 -20.78
CA MET A 104 3.48 10.01 -20.50
C MET A 104 1.98 10.33 -20.39
N ALA A 105 1.63 11.43 -19.72
CA ALA A 105 0.25 11.86 -19.58
C ALA A 105 -0.37 12.26 -20.93
N GLU A 106 0.38 12.93 -21.78
CA GLU A 106 -0.05 13.28 -23.13
C GLU A 106 -0.29 12.04 -23.99
N ASN A 107 0.57 11.04 -23.87
CA ASN A 107 0.45 9.81 -24.64
C ASN A 107 -0.66 8.89 -24.13
N ALA A 108 -1.10 9.06 -22.89
CA ALA A 108 -2.15 8.25 -22.28
C ALA A 108 -3.57 8.68 -22.67
N LYS A 109 -3.72 9.81 -23.35
CA LYS A 109 -5.03 10.33 -23.79
C LYS A 109 -5.51 9.72 -25.09
#